data_7151d87bf7e045e3c63c98dcf4878bdc
#
_entry.id   7151d87bf7e045e3c63c98dcf4878bdc
#
_cell.length_a   1.000
_cell.length_b   1.000
_cell.length_c   1.000
_cell.angle_alpha   90.00
_cell.angle_beta   90.00
_cell.angle_gamma   90.00
#
_symmetry.space_group_name_H-M   'P 1'
#
loop_
_entity.id
_entity.type
_entity.pdbx_description
1 polymer ?
#
loop_
_entity_poly.entity_id
_entity_poly.type
_entity_poly.pdbx_seq_one_letter_code
_entity_poly.pdbx_strand_id
1 'polypeptide(L)'
;KESLKFAKKITLNSIKNSKKVGKGIVITNVGICDETKIKLSNAINEFTKIKNIYKNIPECQTNFVYSKEKPKSIKEILGISGRIVKAGKDIIVAGDLSYGGSKHVATALLTVSKKYPKIHSAINLKYKKETISKIKKSKLVTYEYDRSKEPQDVKIRGSTVAWGIKTSIKNSKKSPDFIYHKGDFGKEPMIIVFGETPDMIIKKIMKII
;
A
#
# COMPACT_ATOMS: atom_id res chain seq x y z
N LYS A 1 -9.39 9.26 33.80
CA LYS A 1 -10.60 8.78 33.05
C LYS A 1 -10.24 8.14 31.70
N GLU A 2 -9.28 8.68 30.91
CA GLU A 2 -8.88 8.12 29.61
C GLU A 2 -8.15 6.77 29.75
N SER A 3 -7.23 6.67 30.72
CA SER A 3 -6.50 5.42 31.01
C SER A 3 -7.43 4.26 31.35
N LEU A 4 -8.49 4.52 32.09
CA LEU A 4 -9.52 3.51 32.43
C LEU A 4 -10.33 3.07 31.21
N LYS A 5 -10.71 4.02 30.33
CA LYS A 5 -11.37 3.70 29.06
C LYS A 5 -10.47 2.87 28.15
N PHE A 6 -9.18 3.18 28.10
CA PHE A 6 -8.18 2.47 27.33
C PHE A 6 -7.97 1.05 27.87
N ALA A 7 -7.78 0.91 29.19
CA ALA A 7 -7.65 -0.40 29.84
C ALA A 7 -8.90 -1.28 29.60
N LYS A 8 -10.11 -0.74 29.77
CA LYS A 8 -11.35 -1.44 29.48
C LYS A 8 -11.44 -1.89 28.01
N LYS A 9 -11.02 -1.04 27.06
CA LYS A 9 -11.00 -1.38 25.62
C LYS A 9 -10.04 -2.54 25.33
N ILE A 10 -8.84 -2.52 25.93
CA ILE A 10 -7.86 -3.62 25.78
C ILE A 10 -8.42 -4.92 26.34
N THR A 11 -8.94 -4.90 27.56
CA THR A 11 -9.50 -6.09 28.21
C THR A 11 -10.65 -6.69 27.41
N LEU A 12 -11.61 -5.86 26.94
CA LEU A 12 -12.74 -6.33 26.13
C LEU A 12 -12.27 -6.91 24.79
N ASN A 13 -11.28 -6.30 24.15
CA ASN A 13 -10.73 -6.83 22.90
C ASN A 13 -9.98 -8.14 23.13
N SER A 14 -9.23 -8.25 24.23
CA SER A 14 -8.55 -9.48 24.64
C SER A 14 -9.50 -10.65 24.83
N ILE A 15 -10.64 -10.41 25.48
CA ILE A 15 -11.70 -11.41 25.68
C ILE A 15 -12.36 -11.76 24.34
N LYS A 16 -12.73 -10.78 23.52
CA LYS A 16 -13.38 -11.00 22.21
C LYS A 16 -12.49 -11.77 21.23
N ASN A 17 -11.18 -11.58 21.29
CA ASN A 17 -10.21 -12.26 20.44
C ASN A 17 -9.58 -13.50 21.09
N SER A 18 -10.19 -14.00 22.16
CA SER A 18 -9.73 -15.21 22.83
C SER A 18 -9.80 -16.42 21.91
N LYS A 19 -8.81 -17.30 22.01
CA LYS A 19 -8.72 -18.51 21.20
C LYS A 19 -8.69 -19.74 22.08
N LYS A 20 -9.42 -20.77 21.68
CA LYS A 20 -9.35 -22.09 22.29
C LYS A 20 -8.07 -22.78 21.81
N VAL A 21 -7.17 -23.08 22.71
CA VAL A 21 -5.93 -23.82 22.43
C VAL A 21 -6.05 -25.22 23.01
N GLY A 22 -6.15 -26.23 22.13
CA GLY A 22 -6.32 -27.62 22.56
C GLY A 22 -7.68 -27.90 23.19
N LYS A 23 -7.70 -28.80 24.18
CA LYS A 23 -8.91 -29.21 24.94
C LYS A 23 -9.16 -28.36 26.21
N GLY A 24 -8.34 -27.35 26.46
CA GLY A 24 -8.36 -26.53 27.67
C GLY A 24 -9.30 -25.33 27.64
N ILE A 25 -9.07 -24.41 28.57
CA ILE A 25 -9.81 -23.15 28.74
C ILE A 25 -9.47 -22.20 27.59
N VAL A 26 -10.44 -21.36 27.22
CA VAL A 26 -10.23 -20.29 26.23
C VAL A 26 -9.25 -19.26 26.79
N ILE A 27 -8.13 -19.08 26.11
CA ILE A 27 -7.07 -18.14 26.54
C ILE A 27 -7.38 -16.76 25.96
N THR A 28 -7.42 -15.73 26.82
CA THR A 28 -7.56 -14.34 26.39
C THR A 28 -6.34 -13.90 25.58
N ASN A 29 -6.56 -13.32 24.42
CA ASN A 29 -5.50 -12.77 23.60
C ASN A 29 -5.20 -11.33 24.03
N VAL A 30 -4.16 -11.15 24.88
CA VAL A 30 -3.74 -9.84 25.41
C VAL A 30 -3.00 -9.00 24.36
N GLY A 31 -2.88 -9.49 23.12
CA GLY A 31 -2.28 -8.74 22.02
C GLY A 31 -2.99 -7.41 21.82
N ILE A 32 -2.25 -6.32 21.83
CA ILE A 32 -2.77 -5.01 21.43
C ILE A 32 -3.32 -5.15 20.01
N CYS A 33 -4.63 -4.98 19.87
CA CYS A 33 -5.28 -5.08 18.57
C CYS A 33 -4.86 -3.87 17.74
N ASP A 34 -3.84 -4.03 16.91
CA ASP A 34 -3.43 -3.01 15.96
C ASP A 34 -4.45 -2.95 14.82
N GLU A 35 -5.39 -2.01 14.96
CA GLU A 35 -6.42 -1.78 13.94
C GLU A 35 -5.82 -1.53 12.55
N THR A 36 -4.61 -0.96 12.48
CA THR A 36 -3.89 -0.70 11.22
C THR A 36 -3.48 -2.02 10.57
N LYS A 37 -2.95 -2.95 11.38
CA LYS A 37 -2.62 -4.31 10.91
C LYS A 37 -3.85 -5.06 10.43
N ILE A 38 -4.94 -5.00 11.18
CA ILE A 38 -6.19 -5.68 10.80
C ILE A 38 -6.71 -5.15 9.48
N LYS A 39 -6.81 -3.83 9.32
CA LYS A 39 -7.31 -3.22 8.08
C LYS A 39 -6.44 -3.59 6.88
N LEU A 40 -5.12 -3.48 7.01
CA LEU A 40 -4.21 -3.83 5.92
C LEU A 40 -4.24 -5.33 5.61
N SER A 41 -4.26 -6.20 6.63
CA SER A 41 -4.36 -7.66 6.47
C SER A 41 -5.64 -8.06 5.73
N ASN A 42 -6.79 -7.49 6.10
CA ASN A 42 -8.06 -7.75 5.42
C ASN A 42 -8.00 -7.34 3.95
N ALA A 43 -7.47 -6.16 3.64
CA ALA A 43 -7.33 -5.69 2.26
C ALA A 43 -6.34 -6.56 1.45
N ILE A 44 -5.25 -7.03 2.05
CA ILE A 44 -4.34 -7.97 1.41
C ILE A 44 -5.07 -9.28 1.09
N ASN A 45 -5.85 -9.81 2.03
CA ASN A 45 -6.67 -11.01 1.82
C ASN A 45 -7.69 -10.82 0.68
N GLU A 46 -8.35 -9.65 0.60
CA GLU A 46 -9.23 -9.34 -0.53
C GLU A 46 -8.45 -9.21 -1.84
N PHE A 47 -7.28 -8.58 -1.83
CA PHE A 47 -6.42 -8.48 -3.01
C PHE A 47 -6.03 -9.85 -3.55
N THR A 48 -5.69 -10.82 -2.68
CA THR A 48 -5.31 -12.17 -3.09
C THR A 48 -6.44 -12.96 -3.75
N LYS A 49 -7.70 -12.63 -3.44
CA LYS A 49 -8.88 -13.29 -4.01
C LYS A 49 -9.31 -12.74 -5.39
N ILE A 50 -8.74 -11.61 -5.83
CA ILE A 50 -9.11 -11.03 -7.13
C ILE A 50 -8.69 -11.98 -8.26
N LYS A 51 -9.65 -12.37 -9.09
CA LYS A 51 -9.41 -13.29 -10.20
C LYS A 51 -8.31 -12.78 -11.14
N ASN A 52 -7.33 -13.63 -11.44
CA ASN A 52 -6.19 -13.32 -12.32
C ASN A 52 -5.28 -12.16 -11.84
N ILE A 53 -5.31 -11.79 -10.55
CA ILE A 53 -4.48 -10.69 -10.01
C ILE A 53 -2.98 -10.91 -10.25
N TYR A 54 -2.52 -12.16 -10.33
CA TYR A 54 -1.12 -12.50 -10.62
C TYR A 54 -0.60 -11.84 -11.91
N LYS A 55 -1.49 -11.55 -12.88
CA LYS A 55 -1.13 -10.84 -14.11
C LYS A 55 -0.75 -9.38 -13.88
N ASN A 56 -1.10 -8.82 -12.72
CA ASN A 56 -0.85 -7.43 -12.35
C ASN A 56 0.25 -7.24 -11.31
N ILE A 57 0.93 -8.33 -10.95
CA ILE A 57 2.14 -8.29 -10.13
C ILE A 57 3.32 -7.93 -11.03
N PRO A 58 4.09 -6.86 -10.70
CA PRO A 58 5.29 -6.47 -11.44
C PRO A 58 6.46 -7.44 -11.19
N GLU A 59 7.54 -7.34 -11.96
CA GLU A 59 8.74 -8.16 -11.75
C GLU A 59 9.42 -7.86 -10.43
N CYS A 60 9.44 -6.58 -10.01
CA CYS A 60 9.93 -6.16 -8.69
C CYS A 60 8.98 -6.54 -7.55
N GLN A 61 7.88 -7.25 -7.84
CA GLN A 61 6.83 -7.69 -6.92
C GLN A 61 6.01 -6.53 -6.33
N THR A 62 4.93 -6.86 -5.64
CA THR A 62 3.98 -5.91 -5.07
C THR A 62 4.21 -5.73 -3.57
N ASN A 63 4.05 -4.51 -3.08
CA ASN A 63 3.87 -4.24 -1.66
C ASN A 63 2.62 -3.37 -1.46
N PHE A 64 1.90 -3.62 -0.37
CA PHE A 64 0.73 -2.88 0.04
C PHE A 64 1.02 -2.22 1.38
N VAL A 65 0.81 -0.91 1.46
CA VAL A 65 1.15 -0.13 2.65
C VAL A 65 -0.04 0.70 3.15
N TYR A 66 -0.06 0.91 4.46
CA TYR A 66 -1.09 1.71 5.12
C TYR A 66 -0.54 2.42 6.34
N SER A 67 -1.04 3.64 6.60
CA SER A 67 -0.77 4.44 7.79
C SER A 67 -2.10 4.92 8.37
N LYS A 68 -2.33 4.76 9.67
CA LYS A 68 -3.57 5.20 10.33
C LYS A 68 -3.74 6.72 10.27
N GLU A 69 -2.64 7.45 10.35
CA GLU A 69 -2.59 8.91 10.34
C GLU A 69 -1.57 9.38 9.30
N LYS A 70 -1.49 10.69 9.08
CA LYS A 70 -0.47 11.27 8.20
C LYS A 70 0.93 10.90 8.70
N PRO A 71 1.68 10.07 7.95
CA PRO A 71 2.98 9.59 8.39
C PRO A 71 4.02 10.71 8.33
N LYS A 72 4.90 10.77 9.33
CA LYS A 72 6.07 11.66 9.38
C LYS A 72 7.32 10.97 8.80
N SER A 73 7.35 9.65 8.88
CA SER A 73 8.47 8.83 8.39
C SER A 73 7.98 7.49 7.83
N ILE A 74 8.85 6.81 7.08
CA ILE A 74 8.58 5.45 6.58
C ILE A 74 8.33 4.47 7.73
N LYS A 75 8.96 4.69 8.89
CA LYS A 75 8.79 3.83 10.07
C LYS A 75 7.39 3.84 10.68
N GLU A 76 6.56 4.81 10.32
CA GLU A 76 5.15 4.91 10.75
C GLU A 76 4.19 4.29 9.73
N ILE A 77 4.70 3.80 8.62
CA ILE A 77 3.92 3.17 7.56
C ILE A 77 4.04 1.66 7.67
N LEU A 78 2.90 1.01 7.85
CA LEU A 78 2.79 -0.44 7.87
C LEU A 78 2.88 -0.98 6.44
N GLY A 79 3.63 -2.04 6.23
CA GLY A 79 3.74 -2.74 4.95
C GLY A 79 4.23 -4.16 5.14
N ILE A 80 4.29 -4.94 4.07
CA ILE A 80 4.82 -6.29 4.11
C ILE A 80 6.34 -6.22 4.15
N SER A 81 6.98 -6.87 5.13
CA SER A 81 8.45 -6.92 5.27
C SER A 81 9.14 -7.61 4.08
N GLY A 82 8.42 -8.53 3.44
CA GLY A 82 8.74 -9.10 2.14
C GLY A 82 7.96 -8.45 1.00
N ARG A 83 7.20 -9.28 0.25
CA ARG A 83 6.42 -8.86 -0.93
C ARG A 83 5.19 -9.74 -1.12
N ILE A 84 4.24 -9.28 -1.94
CA ILE A 84 3.27 -10.13 -2.61
C ILE A 84 3.94 -10.57 -3.91
N VAL A 85 4.25 -11.85 -4.03
CA VAL A 85 5.01 -12.43 -5.13
C VAL A 85 4.12 -13.23 -6.06
N LYS A 86 4.42 -13.18 -7.36
CA LYS A 86 3.78 -14.04 -8.35
C LYS A 86 4.40 -15.43 -8.28
N ALA A 87 3.56 -16.47 -8.13
CA ALA A 87 3.94 -17.87 -8.14
C ALA A 87 3.12 -18.63 -9.21
N GLY A 88 3.62 -18.65 -10.45
CA GLY A 88 2.88 -19.21 -11.57
C GLY A 88 1.60 -18.43 -11.89
N LYS A 89 0.43 -19.07 -11.72
CA LYS A 89 -0.90 -18.46 -11.87
C LYS A 89 -1.50 -17.98 -10.53
N ASP A 90 -0.74 -18.08 -9.45
CA ASP A 90 -1.13 -17.66 -8.10
C ASP A 90 -0.26 -16.51 -7.60
N ILE A 91 -0.58 -16.02 -6.42
CA ILE A 91 0.24 -15.07 -5.68
C ILE A 91 0.42 -15.55 -4.24
N ILE A 92 1.57 -15.26 -3.67
CA ILE A 92 1.93 -15.59 -2.29
C ILE A 92 2.29 -14.30 -1.56
N VAL A 93 1.78 -14.14 -0.35
CA VAL A 93 2.21 -13.08 0.57
C VAL A 93 3.44 -13.60 1.32
N ALA A 94 4.62 -13.13 0.93
CA ALA A 94 5.89 -13.52 1.52
C ALA A 94 6.34 -12.46 2.53
N GLY A 95 6.27 -12.79 3.81
CA GLY A 95 6.65 -11.95 4.94
C GLY A 95 5.47 -11.38 5.72
N ASP A 96 5.78 -10.87 6.91
CA ASP A 96 4.81 -10.35 7.88
C ASP A 96 4.55 -8.85 7.68
N LEU A 97 3.45 -8.37 8.27
CA LEU A 97 3.17 -6.95 8.37
C LEU A 97 4.04 -6.31 9.45
N SER A 98 4.85 -5.34 9.06
CA SER A 98 5.71 -4.57 9.95
C SER A 98 5.74 -3.09 9.59
N TYR A 99 5.91 -2.25 10.59
CA TYR A 99 6.14 -0.82 10.38
C TYR A 99 7.55 -0.63 9.77
N GLY A 100 7.62 0.14 8.68
CA GLY A 100 8.84 0.26 7.88
C GLY A 100 9.10 -0.91 6.93
N GLY A 101 8.19 -1.90 6.83
CA GLY A 101 8.35 -3.12 6.03
C GLY A 101 8.51 -2.90 4.51
N SER A 102 8.13 -1.75 4.00
CA SER A 102 8.31 -1.40 2.58
C SER A 102 9.11 -0.09 2.46
N LYS A 103 10.13 -0.07 1.59
CA LYS A 103 10.87 1.17 1.30
C LYS A 103 10.21 1.97 0.16
N HIS A 104 10.02 1.35 -1.00
CA HIS A 104 9.59 2.07 -2.22
C HIS A 104 8.15 2.57 -2.15
N VAL A 105 7.18 1.69 -1.86
CA VAL A 105 5.77 2.07 -1.81
C VAL A 105 5.48 2.99 -0.62
N ALA A 106 6.14 2.77 0.52
CA ALA A 106 6.04 3.67 1.66
C ALA A 106 6.63 5.06 1.36
N THR A 107 7.73 5.15 0.59
CA THR A 107 8.27 6.45 0.13
C THR A 107 7.28 7.17 -0.78
N ALA A 108 6.60 6.45 -1.67
CA ALA A 108 5.56 7.03 -2.52
C ALA A 108 4.39 7.57 -1.68
N LEU A 109 3.89 6.78 -0.73
CA LEU A 109 2.83 7.20 0.20
C LEU A 109 3.26 8.41 1.02
N LEU A 110 4.42 8.38 1.65
CA LEU A 110 4.97 9.48 2.44
C LEU A 110 5.07 10.78 1.63
N THR A 111 5.45 10.67 0.35
CA THR A 111 5.60 11.83 -0.54
C THR A 111 4.24 12.43 -0.91
N VAL A 112 3.26 11.59 -1.25
CA VAL A 112 1.89 12.04 -1.59
C VAL A 112 1.20 12.63 -0.37
N SER A 113 1.30 12.00 0.80
CA SER A 113 0.61 12.42 2.03
C SER A 113 1.08 13.80 2.54
N LYS A 114 2.27 14.26 2.16
CA LYS A 114 2.75 15.63 2.46
C LYS A 114 1.85 16.68 1.82
N LYS A 115 1.42 16.47 0.57
CA LYS A 115 0.52 17.38 -0.17
C LYS A 115 -0.95 17.04 0.01
N TYR A 116 -1.27 15.77 0.14
CA TYR A 116 -2.63 15.25 0.27
C TYR A 116 -2.78 14.44 1.57
N PRO A 117 -3.02 15.11 2.72
CA PRO A 117 -2.99 14.48 4.04
C PRO A 117 -4.02 13.37 4.26
N LYS A 118 -5.08 13.31 3.44
CA LYS A 118 -6.10 12.25 3.50
C LYS A 118 -5.66 10.94 2.85
N ILE A 119 -4.56 10.93 2.11
CA ILE A 119 -4.04 9.71 1.49
C ILE A 119 -3.18 8.96 2.51
N HIS A 120 -3.63 7.76 2.87
CA HIS A 120 -3.01 6.93 3.91
C HIS A 120 -2.59 5.54 3.43
N SER A 121 -2.96 5.15 2.20
CA SER A 121 -2.65 3.83 1.67
C SER A 121 -2.13 3.87 0.24
N ALA A 122 -1.24 2.93 -0.11
CA ALA A 122 -0.71 2.77 -1.45
C ALA A 122 -0.33 1.31 -1.76
N ILE A 123 -0.43 0.94 -3.04
CA ILE A 123 0.02 -0.36 -3.58
C ILE A 123 0.66 -0.15 -4.95
N ASN A 124 1.70 -0.91 -5.28
CA ASN A 124 2.26 -0.90 -6.63
C ASN A 124 1.75 -2.08 -7.46
N LEU A 125 1.50 -1.84 -8.74
CA LEU A 125 1.02 -2.80 -9.72
C LEU A 125 1.83 -2.74 -11.01
N LYS A 126 1.81 -3.82 -11.75
CA LYS A 126 2.42 -3.91 -13.09
C LYS A 126 1.76 -2.91 -14.04
N TYR A 127 2.58 -2.17 -14.77
CA TYR A 127 2.11 -1.31 -15.85
C TYR A 127 1.66 -2.16 -17.04
N LYS A 128 0.49 -1.85 -17.58
CA LYS A 128 -0.03 -2.38 -18.84
C LYS A 128 -0.76 -1.27 -19.59
N LYS A 129 -0.59 -1.21 -20.91
CA LYS A 129 -1.27 -0.22 -21.75
C LYS A 129 -2.79 -0.31 -21.62
N GLU A 130 -3.34 -1.52 -21.54
CA GLU A 130 -4.77 -1.79 -21.36
C GLU A 130 -5.27 -1.25 -20.03
N THR A 131 -4.52 -1.47 -18.94
CA THR A 131 -4.84 -0.95 -17.61
C THR A 131 -4.86 0.59 -17.61
N ILE A 132 -3.85 1.22 -18.22
CA ILE A 132 -3.81 2.69 -18.35
C ILE A 132 -4.99 3.21 -19.19
N SER A 133 -5.36 2.51 -20.26
CA SER A 133 -6.54 2.87 -21.06
C SER A 133 -7.82 2.84 -20.23
N LYS A 134 -8.02 1.79 -19.40
CA LYS A 134 -9.18 1.70 -18.50
C LYS A 134 -9.15 2.82 -17.44
N ILE A 135 -7.98 3.11 -16.85
CA ILE A 135 -7.81 4.20 -15.90
C ILE A 135 -8.22 5.54 -16.53
N LYS A 136 -7.75 5.84 -17.74
CA LYS A 136 -8.06 7.09 -18.44
C LYS A 136 -9.54 7.22 -18.80
N LYS A 137 -10.24 6.12 -19.07
CA LYS A 137 -11.69 6.08 -19.29
C LYS A 137 -12.49 6.19 -17.99
N SER A 138 -11.90 5.82 -16.86
CA SER A 138 -12.50 6.04 -15.55
C SER A 138 -12.38 7.52 -15.16
N LYS A 139 -13.28 8.04 -14.34
CA LYS A 139 -13.20 9.43 -13.83
C LYS A 139 -12.14 9.58 -12.71
N LEU A 140 -11.18 8.64 -12.59
CA LEU A 140 -10.16 8.62 -11.56
C LEU A 140 -8.99 9.54 -11.92
N VAL A 141 -8.50 10.24 -10.92
CA VAL A 141 -7.41 11.23 -11.08
C VAL A 141 -6.07 10.52 -11.27
N THR A 142 -5.43 10.78 -12.41
CA THR A 142 -4.22 10.08 -12.81
C THR A 142 -3.13 11.05 -13.21
N TYR A 143 -1.92 10.81 -12.72
CA TYR A 143 -0.73 11.57 -13.09
C TYR A 143 0.35 10.63 -13.64
N GLU A 144 1.20 11.18 -14.49
CA GLU A 144 2.36 10.49 -15.08
C GLU A 144 3.62 11.27 -14.77
N TYR A 145 4.74 10.58 -14.62
CA TYR A 145 6.06 11.19 -14.68
C TYR A 145 6.98 10.42 -15.61
N ASP A 146 7.89 11.15 -16.22
CA ASP A 146 8.86 10.61 -17.17
C ASP A 146 10.17 10.32 -16.45
N ARG A 147 10.53 9.04 -16.34
CA ARG A 147 11.77 8.61 -15.67
C ARG A 147 13.03 8.98 -16.43
N SER A 148 12.95 9.17 -17.74
CA SER A 148 14.11 9.59 -18.53
C SER A 148 14.63 10.99 -18.12
N LYS A 149 13.73 11.79 -17.51
CA LYS A 149 14.05 13.14 -17.00
C LYS A 149 14.57 13.16 -15.57
N GLU A 150 14.86 11.99 -14.99
CA GLU A 150 15.38 11.88 -13.63
C GLU A 150 16.80 12.48 -13.54
N PRO A 151 17.05 13.48 -12.68
CA PRO A 151 18.36 14.07 -12.50
C PRO A 151 19.41 13.06 -12.02
N GLN A 152 20.64 13.20 -12.46
CA GLN A 152 21.70 12.24 -12.12
C GLN A 152 21.98 12.17 -10.61
N ASP A 153 21.92 13.30 -9.91
CA ASP A 153 22.10 13.36 -8.46
C ASP A 153 20.98 12.62 -7.70
N VAL A 154 19.75 12.61 -8.24
CA VAL A 154 18.62 11.85 -7.70
C VAL A 154 18.85 10.35 -7.87
N LYS A 155 19.37 9.93 -9.04
CA LYS A 155 19.73 8.52 -9.31
C LYS A 155 20.78 8.02 -8.32
N ILE A 156 21.86 8.81 -8.12
CA ILE A 156 22.95 8.46 -7.20
C ILE A 156 22.46 8.35 -5.75
N ARG A 157 21.62 9.27 -5.29
CA ARG A 157 21.04 9.24 -3.92
C ARG A 157 19.96 8.17 -3.73
N GLY A 158 19.54 7.48 -4.78
CA GLY A 158 18.48 6.46 -4.71
C GLY A 158 17.11 7.02 -4.31
N SER A 159 16.83 8.30 -4.60
CA SER A 159 15.58 8.98 -4.22
C SER A 159 14.57 9.09 -5.36
N THR A 160 14.72 8.26 -6.38
CA THR A 160 13.91 8.16 -7.60
C THR A 160 12.40 8.20 -7.36
N VAL A 161 11.91 7.38 -6.43
CA VAL A 161 10.45 7.28 -6.17
C VAL A 161 9.93 8.61 -5.63
N ALA A 162 10.61 9.19 -4.64
CA ALA A 162 10.21 10.47 -4.06
C ALA A 162 10.23 11.60 -5.11
N TRP A 163 11.27 11.65 -5.94
CA TRP A 163 11.39 12.61 -7.03
C TRP A 163 10.25 12.46 -8.04
N GLY A 164 10.02 11.26 -8.56
CA GLY A 164 8.99 11.00 -9.57
C GLY A 164 7.59 11.35 -9.08
N ILE A 165 7.25 10.91 -7.87
CA ILE A 165 5.97 11.26 -7.23
C ILE A 165 5.85 12.77 -7.04
N LYS A 166 6.86 13.44 -6.47
CA LYS A 166 6.84 14.88 -6.26
C LYS A 166 6.67 15.65 -7.58
N THR A 167 7.37 15.23 -8.62
CA THR A 167 7.29 15.83 -9.95
C THR A 167 5.90 15.68 -10.54
N SER A 168 5.31 14.47 -10.47
CA SER A 168 3.98 14.19 -11.03
C SER A 168 2.86 15.01 -10.38
N ILE A 169 2.97 15.31 -9.08
CA ILE A 169 1.94 16.07 -8.37
C ILE A 169 2.28 17.55 -8.15
N LYS A 170 3.40 18.07 -8.68
CA LYS A 170 3.88 19.45 -8.44
C LYS A 170 2.77 20.47 -8.67
N ASN A 171 2.14 20.45 -9.84
CA ASN A 171 1.10 21.39 -10.25
C ASN A 171 -0.33 20.82 -10.13
N SER A 172 -0.49 19.68 -9.45
CA SER A 172 -1.79 19.03 -9.31
C SER A 172 -2.69 19.78 -8.31
N LYS A 173 -3.98 19.91 -8.67
CA LYS A 173 -5.02 20.48 -7.80
C LYS A 173 -5.83 19.40 -7.08
N LYS A 174 -5.87 18.18 -7.65
CA LYS A 174 -6.65 17.05 -7.12
C LYS A 174 -5.71 15.97 -6.58
N SER A 175 -6.18 15.27 -5.55
CA SER A 175 -5.51 14.10 -5.00
C SER A 175 -5.39 12.99 -6.05
N PRO A 176 -4.22 12.34 -6.21
CA PRO A 176 -4.07 11.24 -7.15
C PRO A 176 -4.81 9.99 -6.69
N ASP A 177 -5.50 9.34 -7.63
CA ASP A 177 -5.90 7.94 -7.49
C ASP A 177 -4.81 7.01 -8.00
N PHE A 178 -4.12 7.42 -9.07
CA PHE A 178 -3.03 6.68 -9.71
C PHE A 178 -1.88 7.61 -10.10
N ILE A 179 -0.66 7.11 -9.91
CA ILE A 179 0.53 7.69 -10.51
C ILE A 179 1.28 6.58 -11.22
N TYR A 180 1.72 6.81 -12.45
CA TYR A 180 2.46 5.81 -13.21
C TYR A 180 3.64 6.40 -13.97
N HIS A 181 4.57 5.52 -14.36
CA HIS A 181 5.65 5.80 -15.29
C HIS A 181 5.85 4.64 -16.27
N LYS A 182 6.39 4.93 -17.43
CA LYS A 182 6.61 3.94 -18.50
C LYS A 182 7.96 3.22 -18.38
N GLY A 183 8.64 3.41 -17.27
CA GLY A 183 9.99 2.86 -17.07
C GLY A 183 11.08 3.72 -17.69
N ASP A 184 12.28 3.17 -17.74
CA ASP A 184 13.48 3.71 -18.39
C ASP A 184 14.43 2.52 -18.60
N PHE A 185 15.59 2.73 -19.23
CA PHE A 185 16.57 1.66 -19.42
C PHE A 185 16.90 0.95 -18.10
N GLY A 186 16.69 -0.39 -18.06
CA GLY A 186 16.85 -1.19 -16.85
C GLY A 186 15.85 -0.90 -15.72
N LYS A 187 14.76 -0.18 -15.98
CA LYS A 187 13.75 0.18 -14.96
C LYS A 187 12.35 -0.20 -15.42
N GLU A 188 11.73 -1.12 -14.67
CA GLU A 188 10.39 -1.60 -14.96
C GLU A 188 9.35 -0.47 -14.90
N PRO A 189 8.42 -0.40 -15.88
CA PRO A 189 7.29 0.52 -15.82
C PRO A 189 6.31 0.10 -14.72
N MET A 190 5.70 1.07 -14.01
CA MET A 190 4.91 0.80 -12.83
C MET A 190 3.71 1.73 -12.67
N ILE A 191 2.67 1.22 -12.02
CA ILE A 191 1.52 1.97 -11.54
C ILE A 191 1.54 1.94 -10.01
N ILE A 192 1.32 3.08 -9.35
CA ILE A 192 1.06 3.14 -7.93
C ILE A 192 -0.37 3.65 -7.74
N VAL A 193 -1.15 2.91 -6.97
CA VAL A 193 -2.54 3.23 -6.60
C VAL A 193 -2.54 3.86 -5.22
N PHE A 194 -3.30 4.92 -5.03
CA PHE A 194 -3.42 5.65 -3.77
C PHE A 194 -4.86 5.69 -3.28
N GLY A 195 -5.04 5.71 -1.97
CA GLY A 195 -6.35 5.79 -1.34
C GLY A 195 -6.28 6.28 0.12
N GLU A 196 -7.42 6.70 0.65
CA GLU A 196 -7.54 7.06 2.06
C GLU A 196 -7.49 5.82 2.94
N THR A 197 -8.02 4.69 2.45
CA THR A 197 -8.01 3.40 3.15
C THR A 197 -7.56 2.28 2.22
N PRO A 198 -7.07 1.14 2.76
CA PRO A 198 -6.77 -0.04 1.96
C PRO A 198 -7.97 -0.55 1.16
N ASP A 199 -9.19 -0.52 1.72
CA ASP A 199 -10.41 -0.96 1.03
C ASP A 199 -10.73 -0.10 -0.20
N MET A 200 -10.49 1.22 -0.13
CA MET A 200 -10.64 2.10 -1.30
C MET A 200 -9.68 1.73 -2.42
N ILE A 201 -8.47 1.29 -2.09
CA ILE A 201 -7.51 0.79 -3.07
C ILE A 201 -8.05 -0.46 -3.76
N ILE A 202 -8.57 -1.43 -3.01
CA ILE A 202 -9.18 -2.65 -3.58
C ILE A 202 -10.30 -2.28 -4.55
N LYS A 203 -11.21 -1.38 -4.15
CA LYS A 203 -12.30 -0.90 -5.02
C LYS A 203 -11.78 -0.25 -6.31
N LYS A 204 -10.70 0.53 -6.25
CA LYS A 204 -10.08 1.13 -7.44
C LYS A 204 -9.44 0.07 -8.35
N ILE A 205 -8.76 -0.91 -7.78
CA ILE A 205 -8.15 -2.02 -8.53
C ILE A 205 -9.22 -2.82 -9.28
N MET A 206 -10.32 -3.17 -8.62
CA MET A 206 -11.43 -3.91 -9.24
C MET A 206 -12.07 -3.18 -10.42
N LYS A 207 -11.99 -1.85 -10.49
CA LYS A 207 -12.51 -1.05 -11.62
C LYS A 207 -11.61 -1.09 -12.86
N ILE A 208 -10.35 -1.45 -12.71
CA ILE A 208 -9.33 -1.34 -13.78
C ILE A 208 -8.75 -2.68 -14.24
N ILE A 209 -9.08 -3.77 -13.54
CA ILE A 209 -8.71 -5.17 -13.91
C ILE A 209 -9.88 -5.92 -14.61
#